data_3b81fb20e9d65306f8229b6f5778224c
#
_entry.id   3b81fb20e9d65306f8229b6f5778224c
#
_cell.length_a   1.000
_cell.length_b   1.000
_cell.length_c   1.000
_cell.angle_alpha   90.00
_cell.angle_beta   90.00
_cell.angle_gamma   90.00
#
_symmetry.space_group_name_H-M   'P 1'
#
loop_
_entity.id
_entity.type
_entity.pdbx_description
1 polymer ?
#
loop_
_entity_poly.entity_id
_entity_poly.type
_entity_poly.pdbx_seq_one_letter_code
_entity_poly.pdbx_strand_id
1 'polypeptide(L)'
;DSHRMSISKFRLHEKINFDPVILPKKTIFQLCSLLEEYDGDVKISNLKSKIKFELNNSILISKLIDGKFPNYVQVIPKNNQKKLEVDLKLFLDSVDRVASVSLDKKDGVKFNLAKDVLNLSVNNTNSGDGKESLNVKFEHDLDISFNSRYLIDVASQLDGEKIEIFFNDTGSPALIKDPSDFDSIYVVMPMKG
;
A
#
# COMPACT_ATOMS: atom_id res chain seq x y z
N ASP A 1 6.09 3.51 -6.97
CA ASP A 1 7.43 4.06 -6.93
C ASP A 1 8.42 2.98 -6.47
N SER A 2 9.69 3.30 -6.33
CA SER A 2 10.72 2.33 -5.95
C SER A 2 10.68 1.89 -4.48
N HIS A 3 9.80 2.45 -3.66
CA HIS A 3 9.75 2.20 -2.22
C HIS A 3 8.46 1.52 -1.75
N ARG A 4 7.47 1.44 -2.60
CA ARG A 4 6.21 0.75 -2.30
C ARG A 4 5.53 0.24 -3.56
N MET A 5 4.72 -0.79 -3.41
CA MET A 5 3.95 -1.41 -4.49
C MET A 5 2.64 -1.96 -3.95
N SER A 6 1.57 -1.81 -4.71
CA SER A 6 0.31 -2.52 -4.47
C SER A 6 -0.01 -3.42 -5.66
N ILE A 7 -0.60 -4.56 -5.37
CA ILE A 7 -1.08 -5.52 -6.36
C ILE A 7 -2.49 -5.88 -5.96
N SER A 8 -3.43 -5.75 -6.88
CA SER A 8 -4.78 -6.30 -6.75
C SER A 8 -5.09 -7.17 -7.94
N LYS A 9 -5.81 -8.28 -7.70
CA LYS A 9 -6.17 -9.26 -8.71
C LYS A 9 -7.68 -9.35 -8.78
N PHE A 10 -8.18 -9.40 -9.98
CA PHE A 10 -9.58 -9.67 -10.23
C PHE A 10 -9.72 -10.89 -11.14
N ARG A 11 -10.57 -11.84 -10.78
CA ARG A 11 -10.85 -13.03 -11.60
C ARG A 11 -11.99 -12.72 -12.54
N LEU A 12 -11.71 -12.81 -13.83
CA LEU A 12 -12.74 -12.71 -14.86
C LEU A 12 -13.33 -14.09 -15.15
N HIS A 13 -14.63 -14.16 -15.39
CA HIS A 13 -15.31 -15.41 -15.75
C HIS A 13 -14.96 -15.88 -17.17
N GLU A 14 -14.55 -14.94 -18.03
CA GLU A 14 -14.15 -15.21 -19.42
C GLU A 14 -12.67 -14.89 -19.62
N LYS A 15 -12.03 -15.67 -20.52
CA LYS A 15 -10.65 -15.42 -20.92
C LYS A 15 -10.61 -14.19 -21.82
N ILE A 16 -10.11 -13.08 -21.29
CA ILE A 16 -9.90 -11.87 -22.08
C ILE A 16 -8.49 -11.92 -22.69
N ASN A 17 -8.42 -11.67 -23.99
CA ASN A 17 -7.14 -11.47 -24.67
C ASN A 17 -6.81 -9.97 -24.66
N PHE A 18 -6.09 -9.54 -23.64
CA PHE A 18 -5.70 -8.14 -23.44
C PHE A 18 -4.21 -8.08 -23.07
N ASP A 19 -3.43 -7.44 -23.92
CA ASP A 19 -2.00 -7.27 -23.65
C ASP A 19 -1.75 -6.35 -22.47
N PRO A 20 -0.75 -6.65 -21.61
CA PRO A 20 -0.37 -5.77 -20.52
C PRO A 20 0.00 -4.38 -21.00
N VAL A 21 -0.50 -3.36 -20.30
CA VAL A 21 -0.25 -1.96 -20.63
C VAL A 21 0.21 -1.17 -19.41
N ILE A 22 0.97 -0.09 -19.63
CA ILE A 22 1.40 0.84 -18.58
C ILE A 22 0.60 2.13 -18.72
N LEU A 23 -0.18 2.45 -17.68
CA LEU A 23 -1.01 3.64 -17.62
C LEU A 23 -0.28 4.81 -16.96
N PRO A 24 -0.39 6.04 -17.48
CA PRO A 24 0.07 7.24 -16.79
C PRO A 24 -0.68 7.44 -15.48
N LYS A 25 0.02 7.84 -14.43
CA LYS A 25 -0.57 8.14 -13.11
C LYS A 25 -1.77 9.09 -13.19
N LYS A 26 -1.67 10.14 -14.02
CA LYS A 26 -2.76 11.10 -14.23
C LYS A 26 -4.03 10.42 -14.78
N THR A 27 -3.88 9.45 -15.67
CA THR A 27 -5.02 8.71 -16.24
C THR A 27 -5.74 7.92 -15.16
N ILE A 28 -5.00 7.27 -14.25
CA ILE A 28 -5.57 6.52 -13.13
C ILE A 28 -6.40 7.44 -12.23
N PHE A 29 -5.88 8.59 -11.82
CA PHE A 29 -6.65 9.53 -11.00
C PHE A 29 -7.91 10.03 -11.67
N GLN A 30 -7.83 10.35 -12.97
CA GLN A 30 -9.03 10.78 -13.71
C GLN A 30 -10.04 9.64 -13.86
N LEU A 31 -9.59 8.41 -14.09
CA LEU A 31 -10.47 7.25 -14.14
C LEU A 31 -11.14 7.01 -12.80
N CYS A 32 -10.40 7.03 -11.68
CA CYS A 32 -10.97 6.89 -10.35
C CYS A 32 -12.05 7.96 -10.09
N SER A 33 -11.77 9.22 -10.39
CA SER A 33 -12.76 10.31 -10.21
C SER A 33 -14.00 10.12 -11.08
N LEU A 34 -13.89 9.55 -12.27
CA LEU A 34 -15.05 9.25 -13.11
C LEU A 34 -15.87 8.05 -12.60
N LEU A 35 -15.24 7.18 -11.81
CA LEU A 35 -15.86 5.97 -11.26
C LEU A 35 -16.48 6.18 -9.87
N GLU A 36 -16.15 7.24 -9.15
CA GLU A 36 -16.63 7.50 -7.78
C GLU A 36 -18.17 7.48 -7.66
N GLU A 37 -18.87 7.96 -8.69
CA GLU A 37 -20.34 8.03 -8.72
C GLU A 37 -20.95 7.21 -9.87
N TYR A 38 -20.19 6.23 -10.39
CA TYR A 38 -20.59 5.47 -11.57
C TYR A 38 -20.75 3.97 -11.28
N ASP A 39 -21.99 3.49 -11.31
CA ASP A 39 -22.34 2.09 -11.05
C ASP A 39 -22.52 1.23 -12.32
N GLY A 40 -22.20 1.77 -13.49
CA GLY A 40 -22.39 1.08 -14.77
C GLY A 40 -21.16 0.31 -15.24
N ASP A 41 -21.31 -0.39 -16.36
CA ASP A 41 -20.22 -1.10 -17.01
C ASP A 41 -19.23 -0.15 -17.67
N VAL A 42 -17.94 -0.44 -17.52
CA VAL A 42 -16.85 0.28 -18.19
C VAL A 42 -16.31 -0.59 -19.33
N LYS A 43 -16.45 -0.11 -20.55
CA LYS A 43 -15.84 -0.77 -21.70
C LYS A 43 -14.41 -0.31 -21.90
N ILE A 44 -13.46 -1.23 -21.82
CA ILE A 44 -12.04 -0.95 -21.98
C ILE A 44 -11.57 -1.45 -23.35
N SER A 45 -10.92 -0.58 -24.13
CA SER A 45 -10.39 -0.90 -25.45
C SER A 45 -8.92 -0.52 -25.56
N ASN A 46 -8.06 -1.49 -25.92
CA ASN A 46 -6.65 -1.25 -26.25
C ASN A 46 -6.51 -0.84 -27.72
N LEU A 47 -5.98 0.34 -27.98
CA LEU A 47 -5.79 0.93 -29.31
C LEU A 47 -4.31 1.00 -29.70
N LYS A 48 -3.51 -0.01 -29.37
CA LYS A 48 -2.06 -0.13 -29.58
C LYS A 48 -1.25 0.87 -28.73
N SER A 49 -1.29 2.19 -29.06
CA SER A 49 -0.55 3.23 -28.34
C SER A 49 -1.42 4.04 -27.36
N LYS A 50 -2.71 3.74 -27.32
CA LYS A 50 -3.70 4.41 -26.46
C LYS A 50 -4.61 3.38 -25.81
N ILE A 51 -5.21 3.76 -24.72
CA ILE A 51 -6.31 3.01 -24.08
C ILE A 51 -7.53 3.91 -24.03
N LYS A 52 -8.70 3.32 -24.23
CA LYS A 52 -9.99 4.00 -24.15
C LYS A 52 -10.85 3.33 -23.10
N PHE A 53 -11.43 4.15 -22.23
CA PHE A 53 -12.46 3.78 -21.25
C PHE A 53 -13.74 4.47 -21.67
N GLU A 54 -14.81 3.70 -21.89
CA GLU A 54 -16.13 4.18 -22.25
C GLU A 54 -17.08 3.93 -21.09
N LEU A 55 -17.64 4.99 -20.55
CA LEU A 55 -18.72 5.02 -19.58
C LEU A 55 -19.96 5.56 -20.32
N ASN A 56 -21.18 5.43 -19.76
CA ASN A 56 -22.40 5.82 -20.47
C ASN A 56 -22.33 7.21 -21.13
N ASN A 57 -21.87 8.22 -20.38
CA ASN A 57 -21.88 9.62 -20.83
C ASN A 57 -20.48 10.21 -21.00
N SER A 58 -19.42 9.40 -20.85
CA SER A 58 -18.04 9.89 -20.85
C SER A 58 -17.11 8.93 -21.54
N ILE A 59 -16.12 9.47 -22.24
CA ILE A 59 -15.05 8.70 -22.85
C ILE A 59 -13.72 9.27 -22.39
N LEU A 60 -12.90 8.44 -21.75
CA LEU A 60 -11.54 8.78 -21.40
C LEU A 60 -10.57 8.07 -22.35
N ILE A 61 -9.75 8.84 -23.05
CA ILE A 61 -8.69 8.30 -23.92
C ILE A 61 -7.34 8.79 -23.40
N SER A 62 -6.42 7.86 -23.19
CA SER A 62 -5.06 8.16 -22.75
C SER A 62 -4.03 7.51 -23.64
N LYS A 63 -2.88 8.15 -23.81
CA LYS A 63 -1.68 7.51 -24.37
C LYS A 63 -1.14 6.52 -23.33
N LEU A 64 -0.66 5.39 -23.81
CA LEU A 64 0.09 4.43 -22.98
C LEU A 64 1.53 4.89 -22.81
N ILE A 65 2.15 4.49 -21.69
CA ILE A 65 3.59 4.66 -21.52
C ILE A 65 4.28 3.54 -22.29
N ASP A 66 5.14 3.92 -23.22
CA ASP A 66 5.98 2.97 -23.95
C ASP A 66 7.09 2.47 -23.04
N GLY A 67 7.23 1.16 -22.95
CA GLY A 67 8.23 0.51 -22.10
C GLY A 67 7.78 -0.85 -21.58
N LYS A 68 8.70 -1.50 -20.89
CA LYS A 68 8.44 -2.78 -20.21
C LYS A 68 8.30 -2.53 -18.71
N PHE A 69 7.17 -2.92 -18.14
CA PHE A 69 7.00 -2.86 -16.69
C PHE A 69 8.01 -3.77 -16.00
N PRO A 70 8.64 -3.35 -14.90
CA PRO A 70 9.59 -4.18 -14.14
C PRO A 70 8.96 -5.51 -13.71
N ASN A 71 9.79 -6.54 -13.53
CA ASN A 71 9.32 -7.82 -13.00
C ASN A 71 8.98 -7.70 -11.51
N TYR A 72 7.76 -7.23 -11.23
CA TYR A 72 7.27 -6.97 -9.89
C TYR A 72 7.16 -8.24 -9.03
N VAL A 73 7.03 -9.42 -9.64
CA VAL A 73 6.95 -10.69 -8.91
C VAL A 73 8.22 -10.97 -8.10
N GLN A 74 9.36 -10.49 -8.57
CA GLN A 74 10.64 -10.62 -7.86
C GLN A 74 10.76 -9.70 -6.63
N VAL A 75 9.93 -8.65 -6.57
CA VAL A 75 9.93 -7.68 -5.46
C VAL A 75 9.04 -8.16 -4.31
N ILE A 76 8.11 -9.08 -4.57
CA ILE A 76 7.23 -9.63 -3.52
C ILE A 76 8.06 -10.49 -2.57
N PRO A 77 8.11 -10.14 -1.25
CA PRO A 77 8.85 -10.92 -0.27
C PRO A 77 8.27 -12.34 -0.16
N LYS A 78 9.14 -13.34 -0.15
CA LYS A 78 8.74 -14.76 -0.03
C LYS A 78 9.01 -15.37 1.34
N ASN A 79 9.92 -14.75 2.10
CA ASN A 79 10.46 -15.30 3.34
C ASN A 79 10.03 -14.54 4.60
N ASN A 80 9.03 -13.68 4.50
CA ASN A 80 8.54 -12.89 5.61
C ASN A 80 7.67 -13.79 6.52
N GLN A 81 8.27 -14.33 7.58
CA GLN A 81 7.62 -15.28 8.50
C GLN A 81 7.15 -14.63 9.81
N LYS A 82 7.66 -13.45 10.16
CA LYS A 82 7.28 -12.73 11.38
C LYS A 82 5.99 -11.96 11.11
N LYS A 83 4.87 -12.50 11.58
CA LYS A 83 3.54 -11.92 11.37
C LYS A 83 3.15 -11.02 12.53
N LEU A 84 2.86 -9.77 12.25
CA LEU A 84 2.17 -8.82 13.11
C LEU A 84 0.70 -8.77 12.73
N GLU A 85 -0.20 -8.92 13.70
CA GLU A 85 -1.65 -8.72 13.53
C GLU A 85 -2.11 -7.65 14.52
N VAL A 86 -2.83 -6.65 14.02
CA VAL A 86 -3.36 -5.55 14.82
C VAL A 86 -4.68 -5.05 14.25
N ASP A 87 -5.53 -4.46 15.08
CA ASP A 87 -6.73 -3.75 14.64
C ASP A 87 -6.37 -2.65 13.65
N LEU A 88 -7.05 -2.62 12.50
CA LEU A 88 -6.72 -1.70 11.40
C LEU A 88 -6.91 -0.24 11.80
N LYS A 89 -8.05 0.07 12.44
CA LYS A 89 -8.36 1.46 12.82
C LYS A 89 -7.41 1.94 13.90
N LEU A 90 -7.15 1.11 14.91
CA LEU A 90 -6.22 1.45 15.97
C LEU A 90 -4.81 1.68 15.40
N PHE A 91 -4.35 0.84 14.49
CA PHE A 91 -3.06 1.00 13.83
C PHE A 91 -2.98 2.31 13.03
N LEU A 92 -3.97 2.58 12.18
CA LEU A 92 -4.03 3.78 11.34
C LEU A 92 -4.02 5.05 12.21
N ASP A 93 -4.90 5.11 13.20
CA ASP A 93 -5.03 6.26 14.10
C ASP A 93 -3.73 6.49 14.89
N SER A 94 -3.06 5.42 15.32
CA SER A 94 -1.81 5.51 16.10
C SER A 94 -0.64 5.96 15.23
N VAL A 95 -0.52 5.44 14.01
CA VAL A 95 0.51 5.91 13.08
C VAL A 95 0.30 7.39 12.72
N ASP A 96 -0.94 7.81 12.48
CA ASP A 96 -1.25 9.21 12.17
C ASP A 96 -0.93 10.13 13.36
N ARG A 97 -1.31 9.73 14.60
CA ARG A 97 -0.99 10.51 15.81
C ARG A 97 0.51 10.68 16.04
N VAL A 98 1.30 9.60 15.98
CA VAL A 98 2.76 9.74 16.18
C VAL A 98 3.43 10.49 15.03
N ALA A 99 2.92 10.37 13.79
CA ALA A 99 3.43 11.08 12.63
C ALA A 99 3.07 12.58 12.65
N SER A 100 2.00 12.99 13.35
CA SER A 100 1.57 14.39 13.42
C SER A 100 2.56 15.31 14.16
N VAL A 101 3.45 14.74 14.97
CA VAL A 101 4.54 15.48 15.64
C VAL A 101 5.57 15.99 14.64
N SER A 102 5.72 15.32 13.50
CA SER A 102 6.66 15.73 12.46
C SER A 102 6.04 16.76 11.51
N LEU A 103 6.71 17.90 11.33
CA LEU A 103 6.34 18.91 10.33
C LEU A 103 6.63 18.43 8.90
N ASP A 104 7.60 17.55 8.73
CA ASP A 104 7.90 16.91 7.44
C ASP A 104 7.32 15.49 7.41
N LYS A 105 6.24 15.29 6.63
CA LYS A 105 5.59 13.97 6.45
C LYS A 105 6.50 12.88 5.83
N LYS A 106 7.79 13.16 5.70
CA LYS A 106 8.81 12.18 5.26
C LYS A 106 9.49 11.50 6.44
N ASP A 107 9.26 11.94 7.67
CA ASP A 107 9.86 11.31 8.83
C ASP A 107 9.37 9.87 8.99
N GLY A 108 10.30 9.01 9.34
CA GLY A 108 10.04 7.60 9.56
C GLY A 108 9.36 7.37 10.90
N VAL A 109 8.35 6.54 10.92
CA VAL A 109 7.83 5.94 12.15
C VAL A 109 8.67 4.70 12.46
N LYS A 110 9.32 4.71 13.62
CA LYS A 110 10.04 3.56 14.15
C LYS A 110 9.06 2.62 14.83
N PHE A 111 9.11 1.35 14.45
CA PHE A 111 8.47 0.22 15.11
C PHE A 111 9.51 -0.46 15.98
N ASN A 112 9.30 -0.47 17.27
CA ASN A 112 9.97 -1.36 18.20
C ASN A 112 8.98 -2.42 18.60
N LEU A 113 9.15 -3.59 18.03
CA LEU A 113 8.29 -4.76 18.22
C LEU A 113 8.92 -5.70 19.24
N ALA A 114 8.14 -6.08 20.22
CA ALA A 114 8.45 -7.13 21.19
C ALA A 114 7.24 -8.06 21.31
N LYS A 115 7.33 -9.11 22.13
CA LYS A 115 6.22 -10.02 22.33
C LYS A 115 4.95 -9.28 22.75
N ASP A 116 3.93 -9.36 21.91
CA ASP A 116 2.59 -8.81 22.08
C ASP A 116 2.50 -7.30 22.23
N VAL A 117 3.60 -6.57 21.93
CA VAL A 117 3.67 -5.10 22.03
C VAL A 117 4.31 -4.50 20.77
N LEU A 118 3.69 -3.47 20.24
CA LEU A 118 4.25 -2.57 19.22
C LEU A 118 4.39 -1.17 19.80
N ASN A 119 5.62 -0.71 19.95
CA ASN A 119 5.92 0.68 20.29
C ASN A 119 6.21 1.45 19.00
N LEU A 120 5.38 2.46 18.73
CA LEU A 120 5.56 3.41 17.64
C LEU A 120 6.28 4.65 18.18
N SER A 121 7.26 5.15 17.44
CA SER A 121 7.92 6.41 17.79
C SER A 121 8.36 7.20 16.56
N VAL A 122 8.24 8.51 16.68
CA VAL A 122 8.81 9.51 15.75
C VAL A 122 9.62 10.47 16.57
N ASN A 123 10.86 10.70 16.20
CA ASN A 123 11.74 11.68 16.83
C ASN A 123 12.03 12.78 15.82
N ASN A 124 11.67 14.00 16.15
CA ASN A 124 11.99 15.17 15.34
C ASN A 124 12.65 16.23 16.20
N THR A 125 13.87 16.62 15.85
CA THR A 125 14.68 17.56 16.62
C THR A 125 14.06 18.95 16.77
N ASN A 126 13.15 19.33 15.88
CA ASN A 126 12.57 20.68 15.85
C ASN A 126 11.14 20.73 16.44
N SER A 127 10.40 19.62 16.41
CA SER A 127 8.98 19.59 16.80
C SER A 127 8.66 18.65 17.97
N GLY A 128 9.64 17.87 18.42
CA GLY A 128 9.52 16.99 19.58
C GLY A 128 9.33 15.51 19.20
N ASP A 129 8.93 14.71 20.20
CA ASP A 129 8.82 13.26 20.09
C ASP A 129 7.38 12.80 20.19
N GLY A 130 6.96 11.92 19.29
CA GLY A 130 5.71 11.18 19.38
C GLY A 130 6.00 9.73 19.78
N LYS A 131 5.24 9.20 20.76
CA LYS A 131 5.35 7.80 21.18
C LYS A 131 3.98 7.24 21.50
N GLU A 132 3.73 6.02 21.06
CA GLU A 132 2.50 5.28 21.37
C GLU A 132 2.79 3.79 21.46
N SER A 133 2.05 3.08 22.32
CA SER A 133 2.20 1.65 22.53
C SER A 133 0.89 0.94 22.27
N LEU A 134 0.92 -0.11 21.45
CA LEU A 134 -0.23 -0.91 21.07
C LEU A 134 -0.06 -2.35 21.52
N ASN A 135 -1.16 -2.95 22.01
CA ASN A 135 -1.23 -4.39 22.19
C ASN A 135 -1.50 -5.04 20.83
N VAL A 136 -0.65 -5.97 20.44
CA VAL A 136 -0.68 -6.63 19.13
C VAL A 136 -0.48 -8.14 19.32
N LYS A 137 -0.63 -8.91 18.24
CA LYS A 137 -0.16 -10.30 18.19
C LYS A 137 1.15 -10.36 17.45
N PHE A 138 2.24 -10.56 18.19
CA PHE A 138 3.59 -10.69 17.65
C PHE A 138 4.49 -11.49 18.58
N GLU A 139 5.36 -12.35 18.05
CA GLU A 139 6.13 -13.30 18.85
C GLU A 139 7.66 -13.07 18.80
N HIS A 140 8.11 -12.02 18.12
CA HIS A 140 9.53 -11.79 17.86
C HIS A 140 9.95 -10.39 18.31
N ASP A 141 11.26 -10.18 18.43
CA ASP A 141 11.83 -8.84 18.59
C ASP A 141 12.24 -8.32 17.21
N LEU A 142 11.86 -7.08 16.90
CA LEU A 142 12.23 -6.42 15.65
C LEU A 142 12.19 -4.89 15.80
N ASP A 143 13.28 -4.23 15.40
CA ASP A 143 13.34 -2.78 15.22
C ASP A 143 13.36 -2.44 13.73
N ILE A 144 12.36 -1.72 13.23
CA ILE A 144 12.25 -1.37 11.81
C ILE A 144 11.57 -0.02 11.66
N SER A 145 11.92 0.75 10.64
CA SER A 145 11.32 2.06 10.38
C SER A 145 10.69 2.13 9.00
N PHE A 146 9.57 2.83 8.91
CA PHE A 146 8.85 3.04 7.65
C PHE A 146 8.47 4.50 7.48
N ASN A 147 8.34 4.95 6.24
CA ASN A 147 7.71 6.21 5.94
C ASN A 147 6.24 6.18 6.39
N SER A 148 5.87 7.10 7.30
CA SER A 148 4.52 7.15 7.88
C SER A 148 3.43 7.28 6.83
N ARG A 149 3.67 8.11 5.81
CA ARG A 149 2.71 8.31 4.73
C ARG A 149 2.43 7.03 3.95
N TYR A 150 3.46 6.19 3.73
CA TYR A 150 3.26 4.92 3.02
C TYR A 150 2.40 3.96 3.81
N LEU A 151 2.57 3.92 5.13
CA LEU A 151 1.74 3.09 6.00
C LEU A 151 0.30 3.58 6.03
N ILE A 152 0.08 4.90 6.16
CA ILE A 152 -1.24 5.52 6.15
C ILE A 152 -1.93 5.29 4.80
N ASP A 153 -1.23 5.54 3.69
CA ASP A 153 -1.78 5.34 2.34
C ASP A 153 -2.21 3.88 2.11
N VAL A 154 -1.47 2.90 2.63
CA VAL A 154 -1.84 1.48 2.53
C VAL A 154 -3.00 1.16 3.47
N ALA A 155 -2.90 1.51 4.75
CA ALA A 155 -3.92 1.19 5.74
C ALA A 155 -5.29 1.80 5.39
N SER A 156 -5.30 2.98 4.76
CA SER A 156 -6.53 3.64 4.30
C SER A 156 -7.22 2.96 3.10
N GLN A 157 -6.59 1.96 2.49
CA GLN A 157 -7.16 1.20 1.37
C GLN A 157 -7.68 -0.19 1.81
N LEU A 158 -7.53 -0.53 3.08
CA LEU A 158 -8.00 -1.80 3.61
C LEU A 158 -9.41 -1.61 4.17
N ASP A 159 -10.29 -2.57 3.90
CA ASP A 159 -11.70 -2.53 4.31
C ASP A 159 -11.99 -3.48 5.50
N GLY A 160 -11.03 -4.33 5.87
CA GLY A 160 -11.16 -5.29 6.96
C GLY A 160 -11.03 -4.66 8.35
N GLU A 161 -11.30 -5.45 9.38
CA GLU A 161 -11.13 -5.03 10.78
C GLU A 161 -9.65 -5.06 11.23
N LYS A 162 -8.80 -5.79 10.51
CA LYS A 162 -7.42 -6.06 10.88
C LYS A 162 -6.46 -5.80 9.73
N ILE A 163 -5.24 -5.44 10.09
CA ILE A 163 -4.10 -5.41 9.19
C ILE A 163 -3.08 -6.46 9.61
N GLU A 164 -2.56 -7.20 8.65
CA GLU A 164 -1.46 -8.13 8.81
C GLU A 164 -0.21 -7.61 8.14
N ILE A 165 0.89 -7.52 8.89
CA ILE A 165 2.18 -7.10 8.37
C ILE A 165 3.20 -8.21 8.60
N PHE A 166 3.84 -8.63 7.54
CA PHE A 166 4.81 -9.70 7.57
C PHE A 166 6.23 -9.15 7.35
N PHE A 167 7.12 -9.52 8.24
CA PHE A 167 8.53 -9.11 8.21
C PHE A 167 9.47 -10.30 8.07
N ASN A 168 10.64 -10.08 7.53
CA ASN A 168 11.79 -10.98 7.58
C ASN A 168 12.84 -10.44 8.56
N ASP A 169 13.43 -9.30 8.23
CA ASP A 169 14.48 -8.61 8.98
C ASP A 169 14.29 -7.08 8.88
N THR A 170 15.24 -6.31 9.40
CA THR A 170 15.19 -4.85 9.48
C THR A 170 15.42 -4.14 8.13
N GLY A 171 15.94 -4.83 7.13
CA GLY A 171 16.27 -4.27 5.81
C GLY A 171 15.42 -4.78 4.66
N SER A 172 14.68 -5.85 4.88
CA SER A 172 13.82 -6.46 3.85
C SER A 172 12.47 -5.74 3.73
N PRO A 173 11.85 -5.72 2.54
CA PRO A 173 10.51 -5.16 2.36
C PRO A 173 9.49 -5.85 3.26
N ALA A 174 8.59 -5.09 3.85
CA ALA A 174 7.43 -5.64 4.54
C ALA A 174 6.32 -5.99 3.53
N LEU A 175 5.60 -7.08 3.80
CA LEU A 175 4.40 -7.47 3.07
C LEU A 175 3.18 -7.20 3.93
N ILE A 176 2.24 -6.41 3.42
CA ILE A 176 1.01 -6.04 4.13
C ILE A 176 -0.18 -6.66 3.43
N LYS A 177 -1.13 -7.17 4.21
CA LYS A 177 -2.35 -7.80 3.74
C LYS A 177 -3.54 -7.39 4.58
N ASP A 178 -4.70 -7.42 3.94
CA ASP A 178 -5.99 -7.46 4.59
C ASP A 178 -6.44 -8.93 4.70
N PRO A 179 -6.71 -9.46 5.91
CA PRO A 179 -7.23 -10.82 6.05
C PRO A 179 -8.59 -11.05 5.38
N SER A 180 -9.35 -9.99 5.11
CA SER A 180 -10.66 -10.06 4.43
C SER A 180 -10.55 -10.00 2.90
N ASP A 181 -9.40 -9.54 2.35
CA ASP A 181 -9.13 -9.45 0.91
C ASP A 181 -7.88 -10.25 0.52
N PHE A 182 -8.09 -11.45 -0.03
CA PHE A 182 -7.01 -12.33 -0.46
C PHE A 182 -6.42 -11.96 -1.84
N ASP A 183 -7.07 -11.08 -2.56
CA ASP A 183 -6.67 -10.70 -3.92
C ASP A 183 -5.75 -9.49 -3.95
N SER A 184 -5.63 -8.76 -2.84
CA SER A 184 -4.77 -7.58 -2.73
C SER A 184 -3.59 -7.80 -1.78
N ILE A 185 -2.42 -7.31 -2.18
CA ILE A 185 -1.21 -7.28 -1.35
C ILE A 185 -0.47 -5.97 -1.53
N TYR A 186 0.23 -5.55 -0.50
CA TYR A 186 1.02 -4.32 -0.48
C TYR A 186 2.45 -4.63 -0.02
N VAL A 187 3.42 -4.01 -0.67
CA VAL A 187 4.83 -4.13 -0.32
C VAL A 187 5.36 -2.75 0.01
N VAL A 188 6.02 -2.60 1.16
CA VAL A 188 6.60 -1.33 1.60
C VAL A 188 8.05 -1.56 2.00
N MET A 189 8.95 -0.75 1.43
CA MET A 189 10.37 -0.76 1.78
C MET A 189 10.58 -0.07 3.13
N PRO A 190 11.41 -0.64 4.03
CA PRO A 190 11.81 0.04 5.23
C PRO A 190 12.71 1.23 4.91
N MET A 191 12.72 2.21 5.80
CA MET A 191 13.70 3.28 5.80
C MET A 191 15.02 2.78 6.40
N LYS A 192 16.12 3.15 5.81
CA LYS A 192 17.44 2.95 6.45
C LYS A 192 17.54 3.92 7.62
N GLY A 193 17.78 3.38 8.81
CA GLY A 193 18.11 4.15 10.00
C GLY A 193 19.49 4.79 9.89
#